data_a482efeca79794c53316840e10989bd6
#
_entry.id   a482efeca79794c53316840e10989bd6
#
_cell.length_a   1.000
_cell.length_b   1.000
_cell.length_c   1.000
_cell.angle_alpha   90.00
_cell.angle_beta   90.00
_cell.angle_gamma   90.00
#
_symmetry.space_group_name_H-M   'P 1'
#
loop_
_entity.id
_entity.type
_entity.pdbx_description
1 polymer ?
#
loop_
_entity_poly.entity_id
_entity_poly.type
_entity_poly.pdbx_seq_one_letter_code
_entity_poly.pdbx_strand_id
1 'polypeptide(L)'
;MTTETPDRIEDLAGPSGFGDLYARVQRFYAHQMQLFDSHDADGWAATFTEDAVFSVPTLDEPVRGRPGLVANVLRNRRRQEDGGEQHRHWIGMLDVRTGADGVLHTRCYALVHATPRGGDSRLLRVCVMEDELVRDGGEWQTRRRVVTRDDLA
;
A
#
# COMPACT_ATOMS: atom_id res chain seq x y z
N MET A 1 15.97 -31.20 -3.13
CA MET A 1 16.44 -29.94 -2.53
C MET A 1 15.22 -29.21 -1.97
N THR A 2 15.01 -29.26 -0.68
CA THR A 2 14.05 -28.42 0.00
C THR A 2 14.66 -27.04 0.15
N THR A 3 14.21 -26.07 -0.63
CA THR A 3 14.46 -24.66 -0.39
C THR A 3 13.68 -24.29 0.86
N GLU A 4 14.33 -24.30 2.03
CA GLU A 4 13.77 -23.67 3.20
C GLU A 4 13.58 -22.19 2.90
N THR A 5 12.34 -21.78 2.78
CA THR A 5 12.00 -20.36 2.78
C THR A 5 12.33 -19.82 4.18
N PRO A 6 13.14 -18.78 4.32
CA PRO A 6 13.44 -18.24 5.65
C PRO A 6 12.16 -17.80 6.32
N ASP A 7 11.79 -18.48 7.38
CA ASP A 7 10.56 -18.22 8.15
C ASP A 7 10.68 -17.04 9.11
N ARG A 8 11.88 -16.46 9.24
CA ARG A 8 12.15 -15.37 10.19
C ARG A 8 12.70 -14.16 9.46
N ILE A 9 12.19 -12.98 9.82
CA ILE A 9 12.72 -11.70 9.32
C ILE A 9 14.20 -11.53 9.67
N GLU A 10 14.63 -12.10 10.79
CA GLU A 10 16.03 -12.10 11.23
C GLU A 10 16.95 -12.80 10.22
N ASP A 11 16.46 -13.86 9.55
CA ASP A 11 17.20 -14.57 8.51
C ASP A 11 17.34 -13.75 7.22
N LEU A 12 16.52 -12.70 7.08
CA LEU A 12 16.53 -11.77 5.94
C LEU A 12 17.36 -10.52 6.23
N ALA A 13 17.90 -10.36 7.44
CA ALA A 13 18.64 -9.17 7.85
C ALA A 13 20.09 -9.14 7.33
N GLY A 14 20.63 -10.24 6.81
CA GLY A 14 21.94 -10.27 6.17
C GLY A 14 21.94 -9.56 4.81
N PRO A 15 23.12 -9.17 4.27
CA PRO A 15 23.21 -8.41 3.01
C PRO A 15 22.48 -9.05 1.82
N SER A 16 22.54 -10.39 1.69
CA SER A 16 21.82 -11.12 0.63
C SER A 16 20.35 -11.35 0.95
N GLY A 17 19.99 -11.45 2.24
CA GLY A 17 18.62 -11.62 2.71
C GLY A 17 17.81 -10.33 2.59
N PHE A 18 18.41 -9.16 2.82
CA PHE A 18 17.74 -7.89 2.69
C PHE A 18 17.30 -7.59 1.25
N GLY A 19 18.13 -7.91 0.27
CA GLY A 19 17.76 -7.72 -1.14
C GLY A 19 16.53 -8.53 -1.53
N ASP A 20 16.43 -9.77 -1.09
CA ASP A 20 15.27 -10.62 -1.33
C ASP A 20 14.01 -10.07 -0.61
N LEU A 21 14.16 -9.69 0.65
CA LEU A 21 13.09 -9.04 1.40
C LEU A 21 12.58 -7.77 0.69
N TYR A 22 13.50 -6.91 0.29
CA TYR A 22 13.17 -5.67 -0.40
C TYR A 22 12.41 -5.92 -1.70
N ALA A 23 12.86 -6.89 -2.52
CA ALA A 23 12.19 -7.27 -3.75
C ALA A 23 10.76 -7.80 -3.49
N ARG A 24 10.57 -8.59 -2.45
CA ARG A 24 9.25 -9.11 -2.05
C ARG A 24 8.31 -8.01 -1.60
N VAL A 25 8.80 -7.04 -0.84
CA VAL A 25 8.00 -5.88 -0.40
C VAL A 25 7.64 -5.01 -1.60
N GLN A 26 8.57 -4.78 -2.54
CA GLN A 26 8.29 -4.08 -3.79
C GLN A 26 7.17 -4.75 -4.59
N ARG A 27 7.23 -6.06 -4.73
CA ARG A 27 6.20 -6.84 -5.42
C ARG A 27 4.86 -6.74 -4.71
N PHE A 28 4.86 -6.80 -3.39
CA PHE A 28 3.64 -6.63 -2.59
C PHE A 28 2.98 -5.28 -2.85
N TYR A 29 3.74 -4.19 -2.83
CA TYR A 29 3.21 -2.86 -3.11
C TYR A 29 2.72 -2.71 -4.55
N ALA A 30 3.43 -3.25 -5.52
CA ALA A 30 2.99 -3.21 -6.92
C ALA A 30 1.63 -3.91 -7.08
N HIS A 31 1.50 -5.10 -6.51
CA HIS A 31 0.24 -5.85 -6.51
C HIS A 31 -0.89 -5.08 -5.81
N GLN A 32 -0.62 -4.56 -4.61
CA GLN A 32 -1.61 -3.81 -3.81
C GLN A 32 -2.11 -2.56 -4.56
N MET A 33 -1.20 -1.80 -5.18
CA MET A 33 -1.57 -0.59 -5.91
C MET A 33 -2.34 -0.90 -7.20
N GLN A 34 -2.00 -1.97 -7.90
CA GLN A 34 -2.75 -2.39 -9.08
C GLN A 34 -4.18 -2.83 -8.73
N LEU A 35 -4.36 -3.52 -7.61
CA LEU A 35 -5.69 -3.84 -7.12
C LEU A 35 -6.50 -2.58 -6.79
N PHE A 36 -5.88 -1.61 -6.15
CA PHE A 36 -6.52 -0.34 -5.82
C PHE A 36 -6.93 0.43 -7.09
N ASP A 37 -6.01 0.56 -8.04
CA ASP A 37 -6.23 1.30 -9.28
C ASP A 37 -7.26 0.65 -10.22
N SER A 38 -7.40 -0.68 -10.15
CA SER A 38 -8.42 -1.42 -10.90
C SER A 38 -9.78 -1.49 -10.18
N HIS A 39 -9.89 -0.90 -8.99
CA HIS A 39 -11.09 -0.91 -8.15
C HIS A 39 -11.52 -2.30 -7.70
N ASP A 40 -10.57 -3.23 -7.54
CA ASP A 40 -10.82 -4.53 -6.92
C ASP A 40 -10.87 -4.37 -5.40
N ALA A 41 -12.05 -4.00 -4.90
CA ALA A 41 -12.24 -3.64 -3.49
C ALA A 41 -11.93 -4.81 -2.56
N ASP A 42 -12.45 -5.99 -2.84
CA ASP A 42 -12.23 -7.17 -2.01
C ASP A 42 -10.78 -7.65 -2.07
N GLY A 43 -10.18 -7.67 -3.28
CA GLY A 43 -8.79 -8.04 -3.47
C GLY A 43 -7.85 -7.09 -2.74
N TRP A 44 -8.07 -5.79 -2.84
CA TRP A 44 -7.26 -4.79 -2.14
C TRP A 44 -7.41 -4.91 -0.62
N ALA A 45 -8.64 -5.02 -0.11
CA ALA A 45 -8.89 -5.17 1.32
C ALA A 45 -8.23 -6.44 1.88
N ALA A 46 -8.16 -7.52 1.12
CA ALA A 46 -7.49 -8.75 1.52
C ALA A 46 -5.98 -8.61 1.70
N THR A 47 -5.35 -7.57 1.14
CA THR A 47 -3.93 -7.25 1.37
C THR A 47 -3.67 -6.56 2.70
N PHE A 48 -4.71 -6.27 3.47
CA PHE A 48 -4.66 -5.72 4.81
C PHE A 48 -5.07 -6.77 5.84
N THR A 49 -4.67 -6.58 7.09
CA THR A 49 -5.18 -7.40 8.18
C THR A 49 -6.66 -7.11 8.44
N GLU A 50 -7.36 -8.01 9.10
CA GLU A 50 -8.80 -7.84 9.39
C GLU A 50 -9.08 -6.59 10.24
N ASP A 51 -8.16 -6.26 11.14
CA ASP A 51 -8.24 -5.12 12.06
C ASP A 51 -7.43 -3.91 11.59
N ALA A 52 -7.08 -3.83 10.33
CA ALA A 52 -6.22 -2.77 9.78
C ALA A 52 -6.79 -1.37 10.05
N VAL A 53 -5.88 -0.43 10.22
CA VAL A 53 -6.18 0.99 10.39
C VAL A 53 -5.54 1.78 9.26
N PHE A 54 -6.34 2.57 8.57
CA PHE A 54 -5.92 3.37 7.41
C PHE A 54 -6.30 4.83 7.63
N SER A 55 -5.29 5.67 7.80
CA SER A 55 -5.45 7.10 8.05
C SER A 55 -5.10 7.91 6.81
N VAL A 56 -6.00 8.78 6.38
CA VAL A 56 -5.81 9.74 5.31
C VAL A 56 -6.20 11.14 5.80
N PRO A 57 -5.54 12.21 5.30
CA PRO A 57 -5.75 13.55 5.85
C PRO A 57 -7.12 14.16 5.49
N THR A 58 -7.83 13.56 4.55
CA THR A 58 -9.16 14.03 4.10
C THR A 58 -10.31 13.49 4.95
N LEU A 59 -10.02 12.58 5.88
CA LEU A 59 -11.01 12.00 6.79
C LEU A 59 -10.63 12.33 8.23
N ASP A 60 -11.61 12.73 9.03
CA ASP A 60 -11.42 13.05 10.45
C ASP A 60 -11.10 11.80 11.28
N GLU A 61 -11.71 10.66 10.89
CA GLU A 61 -11.50 9.39 11.56
C GLU A 61 -10.78 8.39 10.63
N PRO A 62 -9.90 7.53 11.16
CA PRO A 62 -9.31 6.47 10.38
C PRO A 62 -10.35 5.49 9.82
N VAL A 63 -10.07 4.95 8.65
CA VAL A 63 -10.80 3.80 8.12
C VAL A 63 -10.34 2.56 8.88
N ARG A 64 -11.29 1.79 9.42
CA ARG A 64 -10.99 0.61 10.25
C ARG A 64 -11.57 -0.65 9.64
N GLY A 65 -10.75 -1.69 9.57
CA GLY A 65 -11.15 -3.01 9.14
C GLY A 65 -11.42 -3.12 7.64
N ARG A 66 -11.53 -4.36 7.17
CA ARG A 66 -11.75 -4.64 5.75
C ARG A 66 -13.05 -4.07 5.18
N PRO A 67 -14.19 -4.11 5.89
CA PRO A 67 -15.41 -3.47 5.36
C PRO A 67 -15.24 -1.98 5.08
N GLY A 68 -14.55 -1.26 5.94
CA GLY A 68 -14.23 0.17 5.75
C GLY A 68 -13.31 0.39 4.55
N LEU A 69 -12.32 -0.48 4.36
CA LEU A 69 -11.40 -0.44 3.23
C LEU A 69 -12.13 -0.69 1.90
N VAL A 70 -13.03 -1.66 1.86
CA VAL A 70 -13.89 -1.92 0.69
C VAL A 70 -14.72 -0.69 0.35
N ALA A 71 -15.38 -0.09 1.34
CA ALA A 71 -16.19 1.12 1.15
C ALA A 71 -15.34 2.28 0.60
N ASN A 72 -14.09 2.41 1.05
CA ASN A 72 -13.15 3.42 0.56
C ASN A 72 -12.86 3.26 -0.95
N VAL A 73 -12.58 2.04 -1.40
CA VAL A 73 -12.34 1.76 -2.83
C VAL A 73 -13.59 2.08 -3.67
N LEU A 74 -14.75 1.68 -3.21
CA LEU A 74 -16.00 1.91 -3.93
C LEU A 74 -16.34 3.40 -4.05
N ARG A 75 -16.05 4.20 -3.02
CA ARG A 75 -16.19 5.67 -3.10
C ARG A 75 -15.24 6.27 -4.14
N ASN A 76 -13.98 5.84 -4.14
CA ASN A 76 -12.98 6.30 -5.10
C ASN A 76 -13.37 5.91 -6.53
N ARG A 77 -13.87 4.72 -6.74
CA ARG A 77 -14.38 4.27 -8.03
C ARG A 77 -15.49 5.19 -8.54
N ARG A 78 -16.49 5.48 -7.72
CA ARG A 78 -17.59 6.38 -8.12
C ARG A 78 -17.10 7.77 -8.47
N ARG A 79 -16.19 8.34 -7.68
CA ARG A 79 -15.61 9.66 -7.98
C ARG A 79 -14.87 9.68 -9.32
N GLN A 80 -14.10 8.64 -9.61
CA GLN A 80 -13.36 8.53 -10.87
C GLN A 80 -14.29 8.32 -12.04
N GLU A 81 -15.31 7.48 -11.91
CA GLU A 81 -16.33 7.27 -12.95
C GLU A 81 -17.13 8.55 -13.22
N ASP A 82 -17.58 9.25 -12.19
CA ASP A 82 -18.32 10.49 -12.31
C ASP A 82 -17.46 11.61 -12.93
N GLY A 83 -16.17 11.65 -12.60
CA GLY A 83 -15.22 12.60 -13.16
C GLY A 83 -14.67 12.20 -14.53
N GLY A 84 -14.93 10.98 -14.99
CA GLY A 84 -14.39 10.46 -16.26
C GLY A 84 -12.89 10.32 -16.28
N GLU A 85 -12.28 10.02 -15.13
CA GLU A 85 -10.83 9.93 -14.95
C GLU A 85 -10.39 8.55 -14.53
N GLN A 86 -9.16 8.17 -14.91
CA GLN A 86 -8.43 7.03 -14.37
C GLN A 86 -7.30 7.54 -13.48
N HIS A 87 -7.21 7.03 -12.24
CA HIS A 87 -6.09 7.32 -11.36
C HIS A 87 -5.08 6.18 -11.40
N ARG A 88 -3.79 6.54 -11.31
CA ARG A 88 -2.68 5.60 -11.16
C ARG A 88 -1.80 6.04 -10.00
N HIS A 89 -1.48 5.09 -9.13
CA HIS A 89 -0.58 5.30 -8.00
C HIS A 89 0.81 4.81 -8.37
N TRP A 90 1.80 5.68 -8.14
CA TRP A 90 3.21 5.36 -8.26
C TRP A 90 3.87 5.42 -6.89
N ILE A 91 4.54 4.36 -6.51
CA ILE A 91 5.33 4.30 -5.28
C ILE A 91 6.80 4.34 -5.65
N GLY A 92 7.54 5.20 -4.95
CA GLY A 92 8.97 5.31 -5.11
C GLY A 92 9.66 5.68 -3.81
N MET A 93 10.97 5.63 -3.83
CA MET A 93 11.83 5.94 -2.67
C MET A 93 11.42 5.12 -1.45
N LEU A 94 11.22 3.82 -1.67
CA LEU A 94 10.79 2.88 -0.64
C LEU A 94 11.94 2.62 0.34
N ASP A 95 11.71 2.93 1.61
CA ASP A 95 12.57 2.56 2.74
C ASP A 95 11.89 1.44 3.53
N VAL A 96 12.63 0.38 3.81
CA VAL A 96 12.14 -0.79 4.54
C VAL A 96 13.03 -1.01 5.77
N ARG A 97 12.41 -1.01 6.95
CA ARG A 97 13.11 -1.24 8.22
C ARG A 97 12.49 -2.40 8.95
N THR A 98 13.33 -3.26 9.49
CA THR A 98 12.91 -4.37 10.33
C THR A 98 12.79 -3.90 11.78
N GLY A 99 11.63 -4.16 12.39
CA GLY A 99 11.43 -3.95 13.82
C GLY A 99 11.84 -5.17 14.66
N ALA A 100 12.07 -4.95 15.95
CA ALA A 100 12.46 -6.01 16.89
C ALA A 100 11.36 -7.06 17.10
N ASP A 101 10.12 -6.72 16.80
CA ASP A 101 8.92 -7.56 16.95
C ASP A 101 8.54 -8.34 15.68
N GLY A 102 9.39 -8.32 14.65
CA GLY A 102 9.12 -8.96 13.38
C GLY A 102 8.18 -8.17 12.45
N VAL A 103 7.79 -6.96 12.83
CA VAL A 103 7.02 -6.04 12.01
C VAL A 103 7.95 -5.25 11.10
N LEU A 104 7.59 -5.10 9.83
CA LEU A 104 8.29 -4.18 8.93
C LEU A 104 7.67 -2.79 9.04
N HIS A 105 8.53 -1.79 9.14
CA HIS A 105 8.15 -0.39 9.03
C HIS A 105 8.63 0.12 7.69
N THR A 106 7.70 0.59 6.86
CA THR A 106 8.01 1.10 5.53
C THR A 106 7.62 2.56 5.42
N ARG A 107 8.35 3.28 4.60
CA ARG A 107 8.04 4.65 4.22
C ARG A 107 8.35 4.82 2.75
N CYS A 108 7.43 5.42 2.01
CA CYS A 108 7.63 5.69 0.59
C CYS A 108 6.93 6.98 0.18
N TYR A 109 7.24 7.46 -1.02
CA TYR A 109 6.48 8.53 -1.66
C TYR A 109 5.48 7.89 -2.60
N ALA A 110 4.25 8.40 -2.56
CA ALA A 110 3.17 7.94 -3.42
C ALA A 110 2.69 9.12 -4.27
N LEU A 111 2.85 9.00 -5.57
CA LEU A 111 2.36 9.96 -6.55
C LEU A 111 1.06 9.45 -7.14
N VAL A 112 0.08 10.31 -7.29
CA VAL A 112 -1.19 9.96 -7.93
C VAL A 112 -1.30 10.77 -9.21
N HIS A 113 -1.38 10.07 -10.34
CA HIS A 113 -1.64 10.67 -11.66
C HIS A 113 -3.10 10.44 -12.02
N ALA A 114 -3.73 11.47 -12.56
CA ALA A 114 -5.09 11.43 -13.06
C ALA A 114 -5.10 11.67 -14.57
N THR A 115 -5.82 10.81 -15.29
CA THR A 115 -5.95 10.92 -16.75
C THR A 115 -7.43 10.94 -17.11
N PRO A 116 -7.96 12.07 -17.63
CA PRO A 116 -9.31 12.10 -18.16
C PRO A 116 -9.37 11.28 -19.45
N ARG A 117 -10.54 10.70 -19.74
CA ARG A 117 -10.73 9.94 -20.97
C ARG A 117 -10.46 10.82 -22.19
N GLY A 118 -9.47 10.42 -23.01
CA GLY A 118 -9.06 11.16 -24.21
C GLY A 118 -8.21 12.40 -23.94
N GLY A 119 -7.83 12.65 -22.70
CA GLY A 119 -7.02 13.81 -22.30
C GLY A 119 -5.63 13.45 -21.80
N ASP A 120 -4.87 14.47 -21.42
CA ASP A 120 -3.52 14.32 -20.93
C ASP A 120 -3.49 13.93 -19.45
N SER A 121 -2.49 13.12 -19.08
CA SER A 121 -2.23 12.79 -17.68
C SER A 121 -1.65 13.98 -16.93
N ARG A 122 -2.09 14.18 -15.71
CA ARG A 122 -1.55 15.20 -14.80
C ARG A 122 -1.19 14.59 -13.45
N LEU A 123 -0.21 15.18 -12.79
CA LEU A 123 0.08 14.87 -11.39
C LEU A 123 -1.03 15.49 -10.53
N LEU A 124 -1.79 14.64 -9.83
CA LEU A 124 -2.91 15.07 -9.00
C LEU A 124 -2.46 15.42 -7.59
N ARG A 125 -1.64 14.56 -6.97
CA ARG A 125 -1.17 14.78 -5.61
C ARG A 125 0.14 14.06 -5.33
N VAL A 126 0.87 14.58 -4.35
CA VAL A 126 2.10 14.00 -3.82
C VAL A 126 1.86 13.63 -2.36
N CYS A 127 2.09 12.36 -2.03
CA CYS A 127 1.83 11.80 -0.71
C CYS A 127 3.09 11.13 -0.15
N VAL A 128 3.13 11.05 1.17
CA VAL A 128 4.03 10.17 1.91
C VAL A 128 3.17 9.09 2.55
N MET A 129 3.60 7.85 2.41
CA MET A 129 2.89 6.68 2.95
C MET A 129 3.80 5.94 3.92
N GLU A 130 3.32 5.73 5.13
CA GLU A 130 4.02 4.97 6.16
C GLU A 130 3.16 3.78 6.57
N ASP A 131 3.75 2.58 6.52
CA ASP A 131 3.07 1.33 6.79
C ASP A 131 3.76 0.53 7.89
N GLU A 132 2.95 -0.26 8.58
CA GLU A 132 3.39 -1.43 9.32
C GLU A 132 2.93 -2.67 8.56
N LEU A 133 3.89 -3.53 8.17
CA LEU A 133 3.61 -4.79 7.48
C LEU A 133 3.85 -5.95 8.42
N VAL A 134 2.94 -6.90 8.38
CA VAL A 134 3.03 -8.17 9.12
C VAL A 134 2.93 -9.34 8.15
N ARG A 135 3.42 -10.51 8.56
CA ARG A 135 3.29 -11.74 7.77
C ARG A 135 2.19 -12.62 8.36
N ASP A 136 1.37 -13.15 7.48
CA ASP A 136 0.39 -14.18 7.80
C ASP A 136 0.48 -15.27 6.74
N GLY A 137 0.85 -16.49 7.18
CA GLY A 137 0.99 -17.63 6.27
C GLY A 137 2.00 -17.43 5.14
N GLY A 138 3.05 -16.63 5.35
CA GLY A 138 4.08 -16.34 4.35
C GLY A 138 3.81 -15.13 3.48
N GLU A 139 2.61 -14.58 3.49
CA GLU A 139 2.23 -13.40 2.74
C GLU A 139 2.30 -12.13 3.61
N TRP A 140 2.75 -11.02 3.00
CA TRP A 140 2.73 -9.73 3.67
C TRP A 140 1.31 -9.16 3.67
N GLN A 141 0.96 -8.48 4.78
CA GLN A 141 -0.29 -7.73 4.91
C GLN A 141 0.00 -6.40 5.58
N THR A 142 -0.71 -5.36 5.16
CA THR A 142 -0.66 -4.05 5.81
C THR A 142 -1.57 -4.07 7.04
N ARG A 143 -0.98 -3.84 8.21
CA ARG A 143 -1.73 -3.71 9.47
C ARG A 143 -2.14 -2.27 9.74
N ARG A 144 -1.26 -1.33 9.41
CA ARG A 144 -1.50 0.10 9.59
C ARG A 144 -0.89 0.86 8.43
N ARG A 145 -1.64 1.84 7.94
CA ARG A 145 -1.19 2.79 6.92
C ARG A 145 -1.54 4.19 7.32
N VAL A 146 -0.57 5.10 7.25
CA VAL A 146 -0.78 6.53 7.41
C VAL A 146 -0.33 7.20 6.11
N VAL A 147 -1.25 7.91 5.47
CA VAL A 147 -0.98 8.71 4.29
C VAL A 147 -1.06 10.18 4.67
N THR A 148 -0.04 10.95 4.32
CA THR A 148 -0.04 12.40 4.40
C THR A 148 0.08 13.01 3.02
N ARG A 149 -0.40 14.25 2.83
CA ARG A 149 -0.33 14.96 1.55
C ARG A 149 0.51 16.21 1.71
N ASP A 150 1.42 16.45 0.78
CA ASP A 150 2.32 17.60 0.83
C ASP A 150 1.58 18.93 0.75
N ASP A 151 0.45 18.97 0.04
CA ASP A 151 -0.38 20.18 -0.11
C ASP A 151 -1.20 20.50 1.14
N LEU A 152 -1.31 19.57 2.10
CA LEU A 152 -2.05 19.74 3.35
C LEU A 152 -1.15 19.82 4.58
N ALA A 153 0.16 19.81 4.37
CA ALA A 153 1.14 19.88 5.46
C ALA A 153 1.24 21.30 6.04
#